data_881056d15b399186b7a1d952f20ab968
#
_entry.id   881056d15b399186b7a1d952f20ab968
#
_cell.length_a   1.000
_cell.length_b   1.000
_cell.length_c   1.000
_cell.angle_alpha   90.00
_cell.angle_beta   90.00
_cell.angle_gamma   90.00
#
_symmetry.space_group_name_H-M   'P 1'
#
loop_
_entity.id
_entity.type
_entity.pdbx_description
1 polymer ?
#
loop_
_entity_poly.entity_id
_entity_poly.type
_entity_poly.pdbx_seq_one_letter_code
_entity_poly.pdbx_strand_id
1 'polypeptide(L)'
;MTPLRERLIKSMKDLFGVDKKRISHALSVLEHAEYLQSIEGGDEDVVVAAAVLHDIGIHEAERKYDSSAGKYQEIEGPPIAREIMEELGIDEERIVHVCRIVGSHHSARDIDTLEFRILWDSDWLVNMPDAFPDADAEKLRSRIERIFKTDSGKKRASELFLK
;
A
#
# COMPACT_ATOMS: atom_id res chain seq x y z
N MET A 1 10.34 22.40 -10.38
CA MET A 1 9.45 21.27 -10.73
C MET A 1 9.07 20.50 -9.45
N THR A 2 7.79 20.25 -9.28
CA THR A 2 7.32 19.49 -8.10
C THR A 2 7.72 18.02 -8.23
N PRO A 3 8.35 17.45 -7.19
CA PRO A 3 8.72 16.03 -7.23
C PRO A 3 7.52 15.09 -7.46
N LEU A 4 7.77 13.95 -8.07
CA LEU A 4 6.73 12.96 -8.35
C LEU A 4 5.96 12.54 -7.09
N ARG A 5 6.67 12.36 -5.99
CA ARG A 5 6.08 11.97 -4.70
C ARG A 5 4.97 12.95 -4.28
N GLU A 6 5.24 14.25 -4.31
CA GLU A 6 4.25 15.28 -3.95
C GLU A 6 3.10 15.35 -4.94
N ARG A 7 3.37 15.12 -6.21
CA ARG A 7 2.32 15.11 -7.24
C ARG A 7 1.38 13.91 -7.07
N LEU A 8 1.92 12.75 -6.73
CA LEU A 8 1.11 11.56 -6.40
C LEU A 8 0.25 11.81 -5.16
N ILE A 9 0.85 12.37 -4.11
CA ILE A 9 0.11 12.68 -2.88
C ILE A 9 -1.02 13.67 -3.18
N LYS A 10 -0.77 14.69 -3.98
CA LYS A 10 -1.80 15.66 -4.36
C LYS A 10 -2.96 14.99 -5.10
N SER A 11 -2.66 14.13 -6.07
CA SER A 11 -3.71 13.42 -6.83
C SER A 11 -4.55 12.53 -5.91
N MET A 12 -3.91 11.83 -4.98
CA MET A 12 -4.61 10.99 -4.01
C MET A 12 -5.52 11.83 -3.11
N LYS A 13 -5.01 12.95 -2.59
CA LYS A 13 -5.79 13.85 -1.74
C LYS A 13 -6.97 14.46 -2.48
N ASP A 14 -6.76 14.85 -3.74
CA ASP A 14 -7.83 15.41 -4.57
C ASP A 14 -8.96 14.39 -4.77
N LEU A 15 -8.60 13.13 -4.98
CA LEU A 15 -9.60 12.07 -5.17
C LEU A 15 -10.34 11.74 -3.86
N PHE A 16 -9.62 11.58 -2.76
CA PHE A 16 -10.25 11.26 -1.48
C PHE A 16 -11.00 12.44 -0.85
N GLY A 17 -10.64 13.67 -1.21
CA GLY A 17 -11.36 14.87 -0.77
C GLY A 17 -11.33 15.05 0.73
N VAL A 18 -12.51 14.94 1.38
CA VAL A 18 -12.66 15.14 2.83
C VAL A 18 -12.41 13.87 3.64
N ASP A 19 -12.10 12.76 2.99
CA ASP A 19 -11.88 11.46 3.65
C ASP A 19 -10.48 11.42 4.29
N LYS A 20 -10.36 12.07 5.44
CA LYS A 20 -9.09 12.21 6.14
C LYS A 20 -8.51 10.87 6.60
N LYS A 21 -9.38 9.91 6.91
CA LYS A 21 -8.96 8.58 7.37
C LYS A 21 -8.16 7.85 6.28
N ARG A 22 -8.68 7.85 5.05
CA ARG A 22 -7.99 7.17 3.93
C ARG A 22 -6.73 7.91 3.51
N ILE A 23 -6.75 9.24 3.55
CA ILE A 23 -5.56 10.04 3.29
C ILE A 23 -4.47 9.74 4.32
N SER A 24 -4.82 9.76 5.60
CA SER A 24 -3.88 9.48 6.69
C SER A 24 -3.31 8.07 6.58
N HIS A 25 -4.14 7.08 6.25
CA HIS A 25 -3.69 5.71 6.05
C HIS A 25 -2.65 5.62 4.92
N ALA A 26 -2.94 6.22 3.76
CA ALA A 26 -2.03 6.21 2.63
C ALA A 26 -0.68 6.85 2.98
N LEU A 27 -0.69 7.96 3.70
CA LEU A 27 0.53 8.65 4.10
C LEU A 27 1.34 7.84 5.12
N SER A 28 0.66 7.14 6.04
CA SER A 28 1.33 6.25 6.99
C SER A 28 1.98 5.05 6.29
N VAL A 29 1.27 4.45 5.34
CA VAL A 29 1.83 3.36 4.52
C VAL A 29 3.03 3.86 3.73
N LEU A 30 2.95 5.05 3.15
CA LEU A 30 4.06 5.65 2.40
C LEU A 30 5.31 5.81 3.28
N GLU A 31 5.15 6.28 4.50
CA GLU A 31 6.27 6.45 5.42
C GLU A 31 7.00 5.13 5.67
N HIS A 32 6.25 4.07 5.96
CA HIS A 32 6.85 2.75 6.15
C HIS A 32 7.47 2.22 4.85
N ALA A 33 6.80 2.42 3.72
CA ALA A 33 7.29 1.96 2.43
C ALA A 33 8.62 2.61 2.06
N GLU A 34 8.75 3.90 2.29
CA GLU A 34 10.00 4.62 2.04
C GLU A 34 11.13 4.10 2.95
N TYR A 35 10.81 3.85 4.21
CA TYR A 35 11.77 3.29 5.15
C TYR A 35 12.24 1.89 4.71
N LEU A 36 11.31 0.99 4.40
CA LEU A 36 11.67 -0.37 3.96
C LEU A 36 12.43 -0.34 2.63
N GLN A 37 12.02 0.51 1.70
CA GLN A 37 12.70 0.65 0.41
C GLN A 37 14.16 1.12 0.59
N SER A 38 14.42 2.00 1.55
CA SER A 38 15.77 2.47 1.83
C SER A 38 16.71 1.33 2.26
N ILE A 39 16.15 0.26 2.82
CA ILE A 39 16.90 -0.91 3.28
C ILE A 39 16.93 -2.02 2.23
N GLU A 40 15.78 -2.37 1.68
CA GLU A 40 15.61 -3.51 0.78
C GLU A 40 15.99 -3.18 -0.68
N GLY A 41 15.90 -1.92 -1.07
CA GLY A 41 16.11 -1.52 -2.47
C GLY A 41 14.83 -1.57 -3.28
N GLY A 42 14.96 -1.84 -4.56
CA GLY A 42 13.84 -1.84 -5.49
C GLY A 42 13.60 -0.47 -6.11
N ASP A 43 12.62 -0.40 -7.02
CA ASP A 43 12.29 0.81 -7.75
C ASP A 43 11.53 1.79 -6.85
N GLU A 44 12.18 2.87 -6.46
CA GLU A 44 11.60 3.87 -5.55
C GLU A 44 10.29 4.45 -6.08
N ASP A 45 10.21 4.77 -7.37
CA ASP A 45 9.01 5.36 -7.95
C ASP A 45 7.83 4.38 -7.91
N VAL A 46 8.08 3.09 -8.15
CA VAL A 46 7.05 2.05 -8.05
C VAL A 46 6.57 1.91 -6.60
N VAL A 47 7.50 1.87 -5.65
CA VAL A 47 7.16 1.74 -4.22
C VAL A 47 6.32 2.93 -3.76
N VAL A 48 6.74 4.15 -4.09
CA VAL A 48 6.02 5.37 -3.70
C VAL A 48 4.62 5.40 -4.32
N ALA A 49 4.52 5.14 -5.62
CA ALA A 49 3.23 5.14 -6.30
C ALA A 49 2.29 4.08 -5.74
N ALA A 50 2.79 2.87 -5.51
CA ALA A 50 1.99 1.79 -4.93
C ALA A 50 1.49 2.17 -3.53
N ALA A 51 2.35 2.71 -2.68
CA ALA A 51 1.97 3.12 -1.32
C ALA A 51 0.87 4.19 -1.34
N VAL A 52 1.04 5.21 -2.16
CA VAL A 52 0.07 6.32 -2.25
C VAL A 52 -1.25 5.86 -2.84
N LEU A 53 -1.22 4.97 -3.84
CA LEU A 53 -2.39 4.61 -4.64
C LEU A 53 -3.03 3.26 -4.30
N HIS A 54 -2.49 2.50 -3.33
CA HIS A 54 -2.98 1.12 -3.12
C HIS A 54 -4.47 1.03 -2.77
N ASP A 55 -5.01 2.00 -2.04
CA ASP A 55 -6.42 2.03 -1.63
C ASP A 55 -7.27 2.99 -2.48
N ILE A 56 -6.75 3.46 -3.61
CA ILE A 56 -7.41 4.49 -4.41
C ILE A 56 -8.79 4.07 -4.94
N GLY A 57 -9.05 2.78 -4.99
CA GLY A 57 -10.32 2.23 -5.48
C GLY A 57 -11.44 2.15 -4.44
N ILE A 58 -11.17 2.50 -3.18
CA ILE A 58 -12.15 2.34 -2.09
C ILE A 58 -13.47 3.06 -2.36
N HIS A 59 -13.44 4.33 -2.74
CA HIS A 59 -14.66 5.12 -2.98
C HIS A 59 -15.47 4.54 -4.14
N GLU A 60 -14.80 4.14 -5.22
CA GLU A 60 -15.48 3.55 -6.37
C GLU A 60 -16.09 2.18 -6.03
N ALA A 61 -15.38 1.38 -5.22
CA ALA A 61 -15.89 0.11 -4.73
C ALA A 61 -17.15 0.33 -3.89
N GLU A 62 -17.13 1.28 -2.99
CA GLU A 62 -18.30 1.62 -2.16
C GLU A 62 -19.46 2.10 -3.02
N ARG A 63 -19.19 2.92 -4.04
CA ARG A 63 -20.21 3.44 -4.95
C ARG A 63 -20.86 2.33 -5.78
N LYS A 64 -20.06 1.41 -6.34
CA LYS A 64 -20.56 0.36 -7.25
C LYS A 64 -21.15 -0.85 -6.53
N TYR A 65 -20.53 -1.26 -5.42
CA TYR A 65 -20.84 -2.54 -4.78
C TYR A 65 -21.41 -2.38 -3.38
N ASP A 66 -21.55 -1.16 -2.89
CA ASP A 66 -21.95 -0.87 -1.50
C ASP A 66 -21.04 -1.61 -0.50
N SER A 67 -19.76 -1.74 -0.84
CA SER A 67 -18.77 -2.48 -0.05
C SER A 67 -17.38 -2.01 -0.38
N SER A 68 -16.53 -1.91 0.65
CA SER A 68 -15.11 -1.63 0.49
C SER A 68 -14.26 -2.90 0.60
N ALA A 69 -14.86 -4.09 0.42
CA ALA A 69 -14.12 -5.35 0.52
C ALA A 69 -12.92 -5.38 -0.44
N GLY A 70 -11.84 -6.05 -0.01
CA GLY A 70 -10.59 -6.10 -0.74
C GLY A 70 -10.74 -6.51 -2.20
N LYS A 71 -11.60 -7.50 -2.49
CA LYS A 71 -11.82 -7.98 -3.86
C LYS A 71 -12.34 -6.87 -4.79
N TYR A 72 -13.15 -5.96 -4.28
CA TYR A 72 -13.69 -4.85 -5.09
C TYR A 72 -12.65 -3.75 -5.26
N GLN A 73 -11.83 -3.50 -4.24
CA GLN A 73 -10.71 -2.57 -4.34
C GLN A 73 -9.72 -3.02 -5.40
N GLU A 74 -9.46 -4.33 -5.48
CA GLU A 74 -8.54 -4.90 -6.46
C GLU A 74 -9.05 -4.77 -7.90
N ILE A 75 -10.37 -4.70 -8.08
CA ILE A 75 -10.99 -4.49 -9.40
C ILE A 75 -10.98 -3.01 -9.78
N GLU A 76 -11.40 -2.14 -8.86
CA GLU A 76 -11.61 -0.72 -9.17
C GLU A 76 -10.35 0.13 -9.01
N GLY A 77 -9.39 -0.30 -8.21
CA GLY A 77 -8.16 0.45 -7.98
C GLY A 77 -7.26 0.63 -9.19
N PRO A 78 -6.90 -0.46 -9.91
CA PRO A 78 -5.96 -0.34 -11.02
C PRO A 78 -6.35 0.66 -12.12
N PRO A 79 -7.59 0.70 -12.61
CA PRO A 79 -7.95 1.71 -13.62
C PRO A 79 -7.78 3.14 -13.13
N ILE A 80 -8.13 3.42 -11.88
CA ILE A 80 -8.01 4.75 -11.29
C ILE A 80 -6.53 5.11 -11.10
N ALA A 81 -5.75 4.17 -10.59
CA ALA A 81 -4.31 4.36 -10.42
C ALA A 81 -3.62 4.63 -11.75
N ARG A 82 -4.00 3.88 -12.80
CA ARG A 82 -3.46 4.08 -14.15
C ARG A 82 -3.73 5.48 -14.66
N GLU A 83 -4.96 5.95 -14.54
CA GLU A 83 -5.32 7.29 -15.02
C GLU A 83 -4.47 8.36 -14.33
N ILE A 84 -4.31 8.27 -13.01
CA ILE A 84 -3.48 9.20 -12.25
C ILE A 84 -2.04 9.16 -12.74
N MET A 85 -1.48 7.96 -12.88
CA MET A 85 -0.08 7.80 -13.29
C MET A 85 0.18 8.27 -14.72
N GLU A 86 -0.77 8.05 -15.62
CA GLU A 86 -0.68 8.56 -17.00
C GLU A 86 -0.66 10.07 -17.02
N GLU A 87 -1.54 10.71 -16.26
CA GLU A 87 -1.57 12.17 -16.14
C GLU A 87 -0.26 12.74 -15.60
N LEU A 88 0.42 11.99 -14.72
CA LEU A 88 1.68 12.42 -14.13
C LEU A 88 2.90 12.07 -14.99
N GLY A 89 2.70 11.43 -16.12
CA GLY A 89 3.79 11.11 -17.05
C GLY A 89 4.68 9.96 -16.63
N ILE A 90 4.16 9.06 -15.80
CA ILE A 90 4.90 7.84 -15.39
C ILE A 90 4.94 6.89 -16.60
N ASP A 91 6.08 6.23 -16.82
CA ASP A 91 6.26 5.32 -17.94
C ASP A 91 5.40 4.06 -17.82
N GLU A 92 5.06 3.47 -18.96
CA GLU A 92 4.16 2.31 -19.03
C GLU A 92 4.63 1.11 -18.21
N GLU A 93 5.92 0.82 -18.22
CA GLU A 93 6.47 -0.31 -17.46
C GLU A 93 6.19 -0.17 -15.97
N ARG A 94 6.39 1.03 -15.41
CA ARG A 94 6.09 1.29 -14.01
C ARG A 94 4.60 1.29 -13.74
N ILE A 95 3.80 1.86 -14.65
CA ILE A 95 2.33 1.86 -14.51
C ILE A 95 1.81 0.43 -14.41
N VAL A 96 2.23 -0.45 -15.30
CA VAL A 96 1.82 -1.87 -15.26
C VAL A 96 2.18 -2.50 -13.93
N HIS A 97 3.41 -2.28 -13.46
CA HIS A 97 3.87 -2.85 -12.19
C HIS A 97 3.02 -2.36 -11.01
N VAL A 98 2.81 -1.05 -10.92
CA VAL A 98 2.00 -0.47 -9.84
C VAL A 98 0.56 -0.99 -9.91
N CYS A 99 -0.03 -1.07 -11.09
CA CYS A 99 -1.40 -1.59 -11.25
C CYS A 99 -1.50 -3.05 -10.80
N ARG A 100 -0.49 -3.87 -11.08
CA ARG A 100 -0.46 -5.25 -10.58
C ARG A 100 -0.39 -5.29 -9.06
N ILE A 101 0.40 -4.42 -8.45
CA ILE A 101 0.49 -4.31 -6.99
C ILE A 101 -0.87 -3.91 -6.40
N VAL A 102 -1.46 -2.83 -6.93
CA VAL A 102 -2.77 -2.35 -6.46
C VAL A 102 -3.84 -3.43 -6.62
N GLY A 103 -3.84 -4.14 -7.74
CA GLY A 103 -4.80 -5.20 -8.03
C GLY A 103 -4.61 -6.48 -7.23
N SER A 104 -3.56 -6.57 -6.42
CA SER A 104 -3.26 -7.79 -5.66
C SER A 104 -2.91 -7.53 -4.21
N HIS A 105 -3.06 -6.30 -3.72
CA HIS A 105 -2.57 -5.94 -2.39
C HIS A 105 -3.38 -6.57 -1.23
N HIS A 106 -4.53 -7.15 -1.50
CA HIS A 106 -5.30 -7.92 -0.51
C HIS A 106 -5.16 -9.44 -0.69
N SER A 107 -4.89 -9.90 -1.92
CA SER A 107 -4.89 -11.33 -2.26
C SER A 107 -3.50 -11.93 -2.49
N ALA A 108 -2.50 -11.09 -2.82
CA ALA A 108 -1.16 -11.51 -3.23
C ALA A 108 -1.21 -12.45 -4.43
N ARG A 109 -2.19 -12.27 -5.33
CA ARG A 109 -2.42 -13.16 -6.47
C ARG A 109 -1.42 -12.88 -7.59
N ASP A 110 -0.64 -13.89 -7.96
CA ASP A 110 0.24 -13.88 -9.13
C ASP A 110 1.29 -12.75 -9.14
N ILE A 111 1.68 -12.23 -7.98
CA ILE A 111 2.74 -11.24 -7.87
C ILE A 111 3.58 -11.47 -6.61
N ASP A 112 4.91 -11.36 -6.76
CA ASP A 112 5.83 -11.51 -5.64
C ASP A 112 7.13 -10.71 -5.90
N THR A 113 7.00 -9.54 -6.53
CA THR A 113 8.16 -8.66 -6.74
C THR A 113 8.58 -8.01 -5.42
N LEU A 114 9.82 -7.52 -5.36
CA LEU A 114 10.31 -6.84 -4.16
C LEU A 114 9.44 -5.64 -3.80
N GLU A 115 9.06 -4.85 -4.79
CA GLU A 115 8.22 -3.68 -4.60
C GLU A 115 6.84 -4.06 -4.04
N PHE A 116 6.26 -5.16 -4.51
CA PHE A 116 5.01 -5.69 -3.96
C PHE A 116 5.18 -6.10 -2.50
N ARG A 117 6.26 -6.80 -2.17
CA ARG A 117 6.54 -7.24 -0.80
C ARG A 117 6.69 -6.05 0.15
N ILE A 118 7.35 -4.99 -0.31
CA ILE A 118 7.50 -3.76 0.48
C ILE A 118 6.14 -3.13 0.74
N LEU A 119 5.29 -3.00 -0.28
CA LEU A 119 3.93 -2.46 -0.11
C LEU A 119 3.12 -3.31 0.85
N TRP A 120 3.13 -4.63 0.66
CA TRP A 120 2.42 -5.59 1.51
C TRP A 120 2.79 -5.40 2.99
N ASP A 121 4.09 -5.39 3.27
CA ASP A 121 4.58 -5.23 4.63
C ASP A 121 4.23 -3.86 5.22
N SER A 122 4.35 -2.79 4.41
CA SER A 122 4.06 -1.43 4.86
C SER A 122 2.59 -1.27 5.22
N ASP A 123 1.69 -1.87 4.45
CA ASP A 123 0.26 -1.85 4.73
C ASP A 123 -0.05 -2.60 6.04
N TRP A 124 0.58 -3.76 6.23
CA TRP A 124 0.41 -4.52 7.46
C TRP A 124 1.00 -3.82 8.69
N LEU A 125 2.08 -3.06 8.53
CA LEU A 125 2.62 -2.27 9.65
C LEU A 125 1.61 -1.26 10.18
N VAL A 126 0.77 -0.72 9.31
CA VAL A 126 -0.29 0.20 9.72
C VAL A 126 -1.50 -0.55 10.25
N ASN A 127 -1.90 -1.66 9.60
CA ASN A 127 -3.14 -2.37 9.90
C ASN A 127 -3.06 -3.35 11.07
N MET A 128 -1.86 -3.78 11.45
CA MET A 128 -1.66 -4.86 12.43
C MET A 128 -2.40 -4.62 13.76
N PRO A 129 -2.32 -3.42 14.38
CA PRO A 129 -3.01 -3.20 15.65
C PRO A 129 -4.53 -3.36 15.56
N ASP A 130 -5.14 -2.90 14.47
CA ASP A 130 -6.58 -3.00 14.28
C ASP A 130 -7.02 -4.43 13.91
N ALA A 131 -6.16 -5.15 13.20
CA ALA A 131 -6.45 -6.52 12.79
C ALA A 131 -6.36 -7.51 13.96
N PHE A 132 -5.46 -7.27 14.90
CA PHE A 132 -5.21 -8.17 16.03
C PHE A 132 -5.13 -7.41 17.36
N PRO A 133 -6.23 -6.73 17.77
CA PRO A 133 -6.18 -5.84 18.93
C PRO A 133 -5.92 -6.56 20.26
N ASP A 134 -6.30 -7.82 20.37
CA ASP A 134 -6.20 -8.59 21.61
C ASP A 134 -5.10 -9.66 21.59
N ALA A 135 -4.24 -9.65 20.57
CA ALA A 135 -3.19 -10.65 20.46
C ALA A 135 -2.07 -10.41 21.50
N ASP A 136 -1.65 -11.48 22.20
CA ASP A 136 -0.50 -11.41 23.08
C ASP A 136 0.81 -11.46 22.27
N ALA A 137 1.95 -11.30 22.95
CA ALA A 137 3.25 -11.25 22.29
C ALA A 137 3.57 -12.52 21.49
N GLU A 138 3.20 -13.69 22.00
CA GLU A 138 3.44 -14.95 21.30
C GLU A 138 2.63 -15.05 20.01
N LYS A 139 1.35 -14.67 20.06
CA LYS A 139 0.48 -14.65 18.88
C LYS A 139 0.97 -13.64 17.86
N LEU A 140 1.36 -12.45 18.31
CA LEU A 140 1.90 -11.42 17.41
C LEU A 140 3.18 -11.89 16.72
N ARG A 141 4.08 -12.54 17.47
CA ARG A 141 5.32 -13.07 16.89
C ARG A 141 5.03 -14.08 15.78
N SER A 142 4.07 -14.99 16.02
CA SER A 142 3.64 -15.96 15.03
C SER A 142 3.03 -15.30 13.80
N ARG A 143 2.19 -14.28 14.00
CA ARG A 143 1.58 -13.53 12.91
C ARG A 143 2.63 -12.81 12.06
N ILE A 144 3.59 -12.17 12.70
CA ILE A 144 4.67 -11.46 12.00
C ILE A 144 5.43 -12.42 11.10
N GLU A 145 5.81 -13.59 11.61
CA GLU A 145 6.53 -14.59 10.83
C GLU A 145 5.75 -15.06 9.60
N ARG A 146 4.43 -15.21 9.72
CA ARG A 146 3.59 -15.73 8.62
C ARG A 146 3.20 -14.66 7.61
N ILE A 147 2.96 -13.43 8.07
CA ILE A 147 2.39 -12.38 7.23
C ILE A 147 3.46 -11.60 6.47
N PHE A 148 4.52 -11.21 7.17
CA PHE A 148 5.51 -10.31 6.59
C PHE A 148 6.43 -11.04 5.60
N LYS A 149 6.78 -10.35 4.52
CA LYS A 149 7.47 -10.92 3.36
C LYS A 149 8.92 -10.47 3.22
N THR A 150 9.33 -9.41 3.94
CA THR A 150 10.72 -8.93 3.94
C THR A 150 11.33 -9.01 5.32
N ASP A 151 12.66 -9.15 5.38
CA ASP A 151 13.37 -9.18 6.65
C ASP A 151 13.25 -7.83 7.39
N SER A 152 13.36 -6.72 6.67
CA SER A 152 13.21 -5.39 7.27
C SER A 152 11.79 -5.15 7.77
N GLY A 153 10.78 -5.66 7.08
CA GLY A 153 9.37 -5.58 7.52
C GLY A 153 9.16 -6.35 8.82
N LYS A 154 9.68 -7.58 8.90
CA LYS A 154 9.60 -8.40 10.11
C LYS A 154 10.29 -7.71 11.29
N LYS A 155 11.48 -7.17 11.06
CA LYS A 155 12.25 -6.47 12.08
C LYS A 155 11.49 -5.25 12.59
N ARG A 156 10.96 -4.43 11.69
CA ARG A 156 10.21 -3.23 12.07
C ARG A 156 8.93 -3.58 12.83
N ALA A 157 8.21 -4.61 12.39
CA ALA A 157 7.01 -5.08 13.09
C ALA A 157 7.36 -5.54 14.51
N SER A 158 8.44 -6.28 14.67
CA SER A 158 8.89 -6.74 15.99
C SER A 158 9.25 -5.56 16.90
N GLU A 159 9.94 -4.55 16.36
CA GLU A 159 10.31 -3.37 17.13
C GLU A 159 9.07 -2.56 17.57
N LEU A 160 8.04 -2.49 16.71
CA LEU A 160 6.83 -1.71 17.02
C LEU A 160 5.84 -2.45 17.92
N PHE A 161 5.70 -3.77 17.76
CA PHE A 161 4.60 -4.51 18.36
C PHE A 161 5.01 -5.50 19.47
N LEU A 162 6.28 -5.86 19.56
CA LEU A 162 6.76 -6.85 20.54
C LEU A 162 7.60 -6.23 21.66
N LYS A 163 7.29 -5.03 22.08
CA LYS A 163 7.99 -4.37 23.19
C LYS A 163 7.55 -4.94 24.54
#